data_b7714a833b3e8f41a07ec6d6ebe9b6e6
#
_entry.id   b7714a833b3e8f41a07ec6d6ebe9b6e6
#
_cell.length_a   1.000
_cell.length_b   1.000
_cell.length_c   1.000
_cell.angle_alpha   90.00
_cell.angle_beta   90.00
_cell.angle_gamma   90.00
#
_symmetry.space_group_name_H-M   'P 1'
#
loop_
_entity.id
_entity.type
_entity.pdbx_description
1 polymer ?
#
loop_
_entity_poly.entity_id
_entity_poly.type
_entity_poly.pdbx_seq_one_letter_code
_entity_poly.pdbx_strand_id
1 'polypeptide(L)'
;MNNVVKYFVFIVCIAIVSCTDQGDPIKYALSNTSTFNIEVVLFERFGNSDTTLISNNDFKVLHEEVPPYDEGPFGVYDSIQVNFEDSKTLTYFPPNSTSECLDSIKNPFCPYSNYICSNSVCTFEIDTVEYQKAK
;
A
#
# COMPACT_ATOMS: atom_id res chain seq x y z
N MET A 1 32.12 26.42 -35.32
CA MET A 1 30.92 25.62 -35.01
C MET A 1 29.69 26.43 -35.38
N ASN A 2 28.93 25.97 -36.38
CA ASN A 2 27.81 26.73 -36.96
C ASN A 2 26.72 27.00 -35.92
N ASN A 3 26.12 28.17 -35.96
CA ASN A 3 25.05 28.57 -35.04
C ASN A 3 23.90 27.56 -34.97
N VAL A 4 23.60 26.88 -36.08
CA VAL A 4 22.57 25.83 -36.17
C VAL A 4 22.90 24.64 -35.24
N VAL A 5 24.15 24.23 -35.11
CA VAL A 5 24.56 23.13 -34.22
C VAL A 5 24.41 23.55 -32.77
N LYS A 6 24.69 24.82 -32.41
CA LYS A 6 24.49 25.33 -31.05
C LYS A 6 23.03 25.32 -30.64
N TYR A 7 22.12 25.72 -31.53
CA TYR A 7 20.67 25.69 -31.23
C TYR A 7 20.14 24.27 -31.14
N PHE A 8 20.63 23.36 -31.97
CA PHE A 8 20.21 21.95 -31.92
C PHE A 8 20.64 21.26 -30.60
N VAL A 9 21.88 21.49 -30.16
CA VAL A 9 22.36 20.99 -28.86
C VAL A 9 21.57 21.58 -27.71
N PHE A 10 21.22 22.87 -27.76
CA PHE A 10 20.42 23.52 -26.71
C PHE A 10 18.99 22.96 -26.63
N ILE A 11 18.34 22.73 -27.78
CA ILE A 11 16.99 22.12 -27.83
C ILE A 11 17.00 20.68 -27.30
N VAL A 12 18.01 19.90 -27.67
CA VAL A 12 18.16 18.51 -27.17
C VAL A 12 18.39 18.50 -25.66
N CYS A 13 19.20 19.40 -25.11
CA CYS A 13 19.40 19.50 -23.66
C CYS A 13 18.11 19.88 -22.91
N ILE A 14 17.27 20.77 -23.45
CA ILE A 14 15.99 21.13 -22.83
C ILE A 14 15.01 19.94 -22.87
N ALA A 15 15.00 19.16 -23.93
CA ALA A 15 14.15 17.97 -24.04
C ALA A 15 14.52 16.86 -23.04
N ILE A 16 15.78 16.78 -22.61
CA ILE A 16 16.23 15.77 -21.64
C ILE A 16 15.87 16.19 -20.18
N VAL A 17 15.75 17.48 -19.92
CA VAL A 17 15.44 17.97 -18.54
C VAL A 17 13.93 17.96 -18.25
N SER A 18 13.06 17.80 -19.27
CA SER A 18 11.61 17.88 -19.08
C SER A 18 10.92 16.57 -18.73
N CYS A 19 11.65 15.52 -18.40
CA CYS A 19 11.08 14.20 -18.18
C CYS A 19 11.50 13.59 -16.85
N THR A 20 11.03 14.11 -15.71
CA THR A 20 10.92 13.32 -14.46
C THR A 20 10.09 14.06 -13.42
N ASP A 21 8.85 14.37 -13.72
CA ASP A 21 7.87 14.53 -12.66
C ASP A 21 7.29 13.14 -12.38
N GLN A 22 8.10 12.28 -11.80
CA GLN A 22 7.61 11.06 -11.20
C GLN A 22 6.88 11.51 -9.93
N GLY A 23 5.58 11.28 -9.87
CA GLY A 23 4.78 11.59 -8.68
C GLY A 23 5.41 10.98 -7.41
N ASP A 24 5.09 11.54 -6.25
CA ASP A 24 5.63 11.06 -4.98
C ASP A 24 5.15 9.62 -4.69
N PRO A 25 6.00 8.75 -4.14
CA PRO A 25 5.59 7.41 -3.73
C PRO A 25 4.40 7.45 -2.77
N ILE A 26 3.46 6.52 -2.93
CA ILE A 26 2.37 6.31 -1.98
C ILE A 26 2.79 5.22 -1.00
N LYS A 27 2.67 5.51 0.29
CA LYS A 27 2.98 4.58 1.38
C LYS A 27 1.70 4.02 1.96
N TYR A 28 1.59 2.71 2.00
CA TYR A 28 0.47 2.02 2.61
C TYR A 28 0.84 1.51 4.00
N ALA A 29 0.06 1.91 5.00
CA ALA A 29 0.26 1.59 6.39
C ALA A 29 -0.94 0.82 6.95
N LEU A 30 -0.69 -0.03 7.93
CA LEU A 30 -1.73 -0.55 8.81
C LEU A 30 -1.61 0.13 10.18
N SER A 31 -2.73 0.59 10.72
CA SER A 31 -2.85 1.05 12.11
C SER A 31 -3.64 0.04 12.92
N ASN A 32 -3.23 -0.16 14.14
CA ASN A 32 -3.88 -1.05 15.07
C ASN A 32 -4.61 -0.25 16.17
N THR A 33 -5.91 -0.12 16.07
CA THR A 33 -6.77 0.51 17.09
C THR A 33 -7.59 -0.53 17.86
N SER A 34 -7.30 -1.83 17.67
CA SER A 34 -7.85 -2.91 18.49
C SER A 34 -7.25 -2.85 19.90
N THR A 35 -7.78 -3.66 20.83
CA THR A 35 -7.26 -3.74 22.20
C THR A 35 -6.04 -4.64 22.35
N PHE A 36 -5.64 -5.36 21.30
CA PHE A 36 -4.56 -6.35 21.29
C PHE A 36 -3.38 -5.85 20.49
N ASN A 37 -2.16 -6.31 20.82
CA ASN A 37 -1.06 -6.25 19.87
C ASN A 37 -1.35 -7.21 18.72
N ILE A 38 -0.90 -6.86 17.53
CA ILE A 38 -1.08 -7.68 16.33
C ILE A 38 0.26 -7.98 15.66
N GLU A 39 0.35 -9.16 15.09
CA GLU A 39 1.39 -9.55 14.15
C GLU A 39 0.77 -9.57 12.76
N VAL A 40 1.36 -8.83 11.83
CA VAL A 40 0.93 -8.78 10.44
C VAL A 40 1.91 -9.57 9.60
N VAL A 41 1.42 -10.55 8.85
CA VAL A 41 2.20 -11.36 7.92
C VAL A 41 1.74 -11.06 6.51
N LEU A 42 2.66 -10.57 5.68
CA LEU A 42 2.46 -10.31 4.26
C LEU A 42 2.99 -11.49 3.47
N PHE A 43 2.15 -12.18 2.71
CA PHE A 43 2.55 -13.31 1.87
C PHE A 43 2.72 -12.85 0.42
N GLU A 44 3.94 -12.88 -0.09
CA GLU A 44 4.24 -12.52 -1.48
C GLU A 44 3.87 -13.65 -2.45
N ARG A 45 3.55 -13.28 -3.69
CA ARG A 45 3.19 -14.22 -4.78
C ARG A 45 4.23 -15.29 -5.07
N PHE A 46 5.47 -15.09 -4.67
CA PHE A 46 6.57 -16.02 -4.93
C PHE A 46 7.02 -16.81 -3.69
N GLY A 47 6.19 -16.85 -2.64
CA GLY A 47 6.39 -17.73 -1.48
C GLY A 47 7.24 -17.14 -0.37
N ASN A 48 7.67 -15.88 -0.45
CA ASN A 48 8.26 -15.16 0.68
C ASN A 48 7.16 -14.66 1.61
N SER A 49 7.52 -14.40 2.86
CA SER A 49 6.64 -13.69 3.80
C SER A 49 7.45 -12.68 4.60
N ASP A 50 6.84 -11.55 4.87
CA ASP A 50 7.36 -10.53 5.76
C ASP A 50 6.44 -10.39 6.97
N THR A 51 7.03 -10.26 8.16
CA THR A 51 6.29 -10.23 9.42
C THR A 51 6.62 -8.98 10.20
N THR A 52 5.58 -8.25 10.61
CA THR A 52 5.69 -7.00 11.37
C THR A 52 4.78 -7.02 12.58
N LEU A 53 5.31 -6.62 13.74
CA LEU A 53 4.53 -6.41 14.97
C LEU A 53 4.03 -4.96 15.01
N ILE A 54 2.73 -4.78 15.30
CA ILE A 54 2.11 -3.47 15.51
C ILE A 54 1.42 -3.48 16.88
N SER A 55 1.95 -2.65 17.79
CA SER A 55 1.37 -2.51 19.12
C SER A 55 -0.02 -1.86 19.07
N ASN A 56 -0.80 -2.04 20.12
CA ASN A 56 -2.05 -1.30 20.28
C ASN A 56 -1.81 0.23 20.17
N ASN A 57 -2.66 0.91 19.42
CA ASN A 57 -2.58 2.35 19.11
C ASN A 57 -1.30 2.79 18.38
N ASP A 58 -0.64 1.90 17.65
CA ASP A 58 0.50 2.17 16.78
C ASP A 58 0.16 1.91 15.31
N PHE A 59 1.03 2.36 14.39
CA PHE A 59 0.92 2.05 12.95
C PHE A 59 2.28 1.75 12.34
N LYS A 60 2.29 1.02 11.25
CA LYS A 60 3.50 0.72 10.47
C LYS A 60 3.24 0.88 8.99
N VAL A 61 4.15 1.53 8.28
CA VAL A 61 4.22 1.49 6.83
C VAL A 61 4.74 0.12 6.42
N LEU A 62 3.97 -0.58 5.61
CA LEU A 62 4.25 -1.96 5.21
C LEU A 62 4.54 -2.10 3.72
N HIS A 63 4.07 -1.15 2.91
CA HIS A 63 4.25 -1.19 1.46
C HIS A 63 4.41 0.23 0.92
N GLU A 64 5.23 0.38 -0.12
CA GLU A 64 5.43 1.63 -0.84
C GLU A 64 5.27 1.38 -2.35
N GLU A 65 4.36 2.10 -2.97
CA GLU A 65 4.11 2.03 -4.40
C GLU A 65 4.70 3.27 -5.08
N VAL A 66 5.53 3.04 -6.07
CA VAL A 66 6.12 4.10 -6.90
C VAL A 66 5.36 4.22 -8.23
N PRO A 67 5.32 5.40 -8.85
CA PRO A 67 4.71 5.54 -10.17
C PRO A 67 5.35 4.62 -11.24
N PRO A 68 4.53 4.09 -12.20
CA PRO A 68 3.09 4.21 -12.33
C PRO A 68 2.35 3.36 -11.29
N TYR A 69 1.31 3.90 -10.65
CA TYR A 69 0.53 3.24 -9.59
C TYR A 69 -0.45 2.22 -10.20
N ASP A 70 0.03 1.11 -10.68
CA ASP A 70 -0.74 0.13 -11.46
C ASP A 70 -1.08 -1.15 -10.68
N GLU A 71 -0.42 -1.38 -9.54
CA GLU A 71 -0.67 -2.58 -8.72
C GLU A 71 -1.68 -2.34 -7.59
N GLY A 72 -1.86 -1.10 -7.17
CA GLY A 72 -2.73 -0.72 -6.05
C GLY A 72 -2.20 -1.13 -4.68
N PRO A 73 -2.97 -0.87 -3.61
CA PRO A 73 -2.55 -1.18 -2.26
C PRO A 73 -2.22 -2.67 -2.12
N PHE A 74 -1.00 -2.98 -1.69
CA PHE A 74 -0.55 -4.36 -1.46
C PHE A 74 -0.66 -5.30 -2.68
N GLY A 75 -0.73 -4.80 -3.92
CA GLY A 75 -0.95 -5.59 -5.13
C GLY A 75 0.09 -6.67 -5.43
N VAL A 76 1.28 -6.59 -4.81
CA VAL A 76 2.36 -7.59 -4.91
C VAL A 76 2.14 -8.82 -4.01
N TYR A 77 1.19 -8.76 -3.09
CA TYR A 77 0.95 -9.82 -2.10
C TYR A 77 -0.27 -10.69 -2.48
N ASP A 78 -0.23 -11.95 -2.10
CA ASP A 78 -1.34 -12.92 -2.26
C ASP A 78 -2.31 -12.87 -1.10
N SER A 79 -1.83 -12.51 0.10
CA SER A 79 -2.67 -12.33 1.27
C SER A 79 -1.99 -11.50 2.36
N ILE A 80 -2.81 -10.93 3.23
CA ILE A 80 -2.40 -10.28 4.46
C ILE A 80 -3.06 -11.01 5.62
N GLN A 81 -2.27 -11.58 6.52
CA GLN A 81 -2.75 -12.23 7.72
C GLN A 81 -2.48 -11.36 8.94
N VAL A 82 -3.49 -11.14 9.75
CA VAL A 82 -3.41 -10.42 11.02
C VAL A 82 -3.65 -11.42 12.16
N ASN A 83 -2.61 -11.67 12.94
CA ASN A 83 -2.66 -12.52 14.12
C ASN A 83 -2.80 -11.64 15.36
N PHE A 84 -3.87 -11.85 16.11
CA PHE A 84 -4.08 -11.16 17.39
C PHE A 84 -3.42 -11.95 18.52
N GLU A 85 -2.98 -11.24 19.55
CA GLU A 85 -2.25 -11.79 20.69
C GLU A 85 -3.01 -12.93 21.43
N ASP A 86 -4.34 -12.96 21.33
CA ASP A 86 -5.20 -14.00 21.89
C ASP A 86 -5.40 -15.23 20.97
N SER A 87 -4.55 -15.40 19.98
CA SER A 87 -4.55 -16.51 18.99
C SER A 87 -5.64 -16.46 17.93
N LYS A 88 -6.41 -15.39 17.83
CA LYS A 88 -7.33 -15.18 16.70
C LYS A 88 -6.58 -14.70 15.47
N THR A 89 -7.08 -15.11 14.32
CA THR A 89 -6.48 -14.75 13.01
C THR A 89 -7.53 -14.22 12.05
N LEU A 90 -7.20 -13.14 11.35
CA LEU A 90 -7.98 -12.60 10.24
C LEU A 90 -7.11 -12.57 8.99
N THR A 91 -7.62 -13.11 7.88
CA THR A 91 -6.88 -13.11 6.60
C THR A 91 -7.65 -12.35 5.55
N TYR A 92 -6.96 -11.44 4.88
CA TYR A 92 -7.46 -10.70 3.74
C TYR A 92 -6.83 -11.27 2.45
N PHE A 93 -7.65 -11.33 1.41
CA PHE A 93 -7.23 -11.73 0.07
C PHE A 93 -7.52 -10.63 -0.95
N PRO A 94 -6.73 -10.53 -2.02
CA PRO A 94 -7.06 -9.66 -3.14
C PRO A 94 -8.49 -9.94 -3.65
N PRO A 95 -9.26 -8.90 -4.00
CA PRO A 95 -10.58 -9.08 -4.57
C PRO A 95 -10.51 -9.75 -5.95
N ASN A 96 -11.47 -10.61 -6.27
CA ASN A 96 -11.54 -11.24 -7.59
C ASN A 96 -12.00 -10.27 -8.69
N SER A 97 -12.62 -9.16 -8.30
CA SER A 97 -13.09 -8.10 -9.19
C SER A 97 -13.13 -6.75 -8.50
N THR A 98 -13.07 -5.68 -9.28
CA THR A 98 -13.22 -4.30 -8.76
C THR A 98 -14.58 -4.04 -8.12
N SER A 99 -15.62 -4.79 -8.47
CA SER A 99 -16.94 -4.68 -7.84
C SER A 99 -16.94 -5.11 -6.37
N GLU A 100 -16.09 -6.06 -5.97
CA GLU A 100 -15.95 -6.47 -4.57
C GLU A 100 -15.43 -5.34 -3.68
N CYS A 101 -14.66 -4.40 -4.25
CA CYS A 101 -14.21 -3.21 -3.53
C CYS A 101 -15.30 -2.14 -3.37
N LEU A 102 -16.39 -2.20 -4.12
CA LEU A 102 -17.49 -1.22 -4.06
C LEU A 102 -18.54 -1.58 -3.00
N ASP A 103 -18.60 -2.85 -2.58
CA ASP A 103 -19.65 -3.38 -1.72
C ASP A 103 -19.42 -3.17 -0.21
N SER A 104 -18.75 -2.09 0.19
CA SER A 104 -18.51 -1.75 1.61
C SER A 104 -17.71 -2.80 2.40
N ILE A 105 -17.06 -3.73 1.72
CA ILE A 105 -16.20 -4.72 2.36
C ILE A 105 -14.88 -4.04 2.71
N LYS A 106 -14.58 -3.93 4.01
CA LYS A 106 -13.32 -3.42 4.50
C LYS A 106 -12.20 -4.41 4.17
N ASN A 107 -11.37 -4.07 3.18
CA ASN A 107 -10.30 -4.93 2.67
C ASN A 107 -9.07 -4.07 2.30
N PRO A 108 -7.87 -4.32 2.85
CA PRO A 108 -6.67 -3.54 2.57
C PRO A 108 -6.19 -3.62 1.12
N PHE A 109 -6.60 -4.61 0.34
CA PHE A 109 -6.32 -4.67 -1.09
C PHE A 109 -7.20 -3.75 -1.95
N CYS A 110 -8.27 -3.19 -1.37
CA CYS A 110 -9.17 -2.29 -2.09
C CYS A 110 -8.67 -0.85 -2.00
N PRO A 111 -8.50 -0.14 -3.14
CA PRO A 111 -8.05 1.24 -3.15
C PRO A 111 -9.11 2.19 -2.58
N TYR A 112 -8.64 3.29 -2.01
CA TYR A 112 -9.34 4.53 -1.67
C TYR A 112 -10.42 4.47 -0.58
N SER A 113 -11.45 3.62 -0.68
CA SER A 113 -12.61 3.66 0.22
C SER A 113 -12.33 3.19 1.66
N ASN A 114 -11.24 2.48 1.87
CA ASN A 114 -10.88 1.89 3.15
C ASN A 114 -9.67 2.55 3.82
N TYR A 115 -9.11 3.59 3.21
CA TYR A 115 -7.92 4.26 3.68
C TYR A 115 -8.18 5.70 4.10
N ILE A 116 -7.49 6.11 5.14
CA ILE A 116 -7.33 7.53 5.49
C ILE A 116 -5.95 7.96 4.98
N CYS A 117 -5.93 8.84 3.95
CA CYS A 117 -4.70 9.27 3.32
C CYS A 117 -4.32 10.71 3.74
N SER A 118 -3.05 10.90 4.13
CA SER A 118 -2.46 12.20 4.42
C SER A 118 -0.98 12.19 4.09
N ASN A 119 -0.47 13.22 3.40
CA ASN A 119 0.95 13.38 3.04
C ASN A 119 1.56 12.13 2.38
N SER A 120 0.88 11.58 1.36
CA SER A 120 1.30 10.36 0.65
C SER A 120 1.35 9.09 1.51
N VAL A 121 0.82 9.11 2.73
CA VAL A 121 0.63 7.93 3.58
C VAL A 121 -0.85 7.61 3.63
N CYS A 122 -1.23 6.41 3.19
CA CYS A 122 -2.59 5.89 3.21
C CYS A 122 -2.68 4.78 4.27
N THR A 123 -3.48 4.99 5.30
CA THR A 123 -3.56 4.10 6.46
C THR A 123 -4.87 3.33 6.46
N PHE A 124 -4.79 2.01 6.53
CA PHE A 124 -5.90 1.10 6.76
C PHE A 124 -5.96 0.75 8.25
N GLU A 125 -7.14 0.80 8.84
CA GLU A 125 -7.32 0.61 10.27
C GLU A 125 -7.78 -0.82 10.61
N ILE A 126 -7.05 -1.50 11.50
CA ILE A 126 -7.45 -2.75 12.14
C ILE A 126 -8.04 -2.38 13.50
N ASP A 127 -9.35 -2.40 13.59
CA ASP A 127 -10.12 -1.99 14.77
C ASP A 127 -10.78 -3.18 15.48
N THR A 128 -11.60 -2.89 16.48
CA THR A 128 -12.36 -3.90 17.23
C THR A 128 -13.36 -4.66 16.34
N VAL A 129 -13.88 -4.03 15.27
CA VAL A 129 -14.81 -4.69 14.34
C VAL A 129 -14.05 -5.74 13.50
N GLU A 130 -12.83 -5.42 13.07
CA GLU A 130 -11.95 -6.38 12.37
C GLU A 130 -11.58 -7.54 13.30
N TYR A 131 -11.26 -7.26 14.55
CA TYR A 131 -11.01 -8.29 15.56
C TYR A 131 -12.20 -9.23 15.77
N GLN A 132 -13.44 -8.73 15.74
CA GLN A 132 -14.64 -9.58 15.87
C GLN A 132 -14.85 -10.54 14.70
N LYS A 133 -14.29 -10.24 13.51
CA LYS A 133 -14.32 -11.13 12.34
C LYS A 133 -13.26 -12.23 12.41
N ALA A 134 -12.23 -12.06 13.24
CA ALA A 134 -11.13 -13.02 13.40
C ALA A 134 -11.64 -14.32 14.09
N LYS A 135 -11.03 -15.44 13.70
CA LYS A 135 -11.38 -16.80 14.16
C LYS A 135 -10.22 -17.46 14.88
#